data_b52e8417e3533c306431ca32da028c66
#
_entry.id   b52e8417e3533c306431ca32da028c66
#
_cell.length_a   1.000
_cell.length_b   1.000
_cell.length_c   1.000
_cell.angle_alpha   90.00
_cell.angle_beta   90.00
_cell.angle_gamma   90.00
#
_symmetry.space_group_name_H-M   'P 1'
#
loop_
_entity.id
_entity.type
_entity.pdbx_description
1 polymer ?
#
loop_
_entity_poly.entity_id
_entity_poly.type
_entity_poly.pdbx_seq_one_letter_code
_entity_poly.pdbx_strand_id
1 'polypeptide(L)'
;MKKLTILLAISLSTAQINYSGELAAKYMNRISDKSEINLPYRMISFNLGYTLGAIDINTVSGIEYRNKPAESSYLLREAYLAYYPQWGEMKIGKQIHAWGSVDGNNPTDNLNPYDYYYLFKVGEGRKIGVFSFSTKIYFGNSNLEAVIIPKYEKNRFPYGEKDFPLSSPVEPQIEYPVKNEFQFGFRLQTPMGESDLGLSIFKGNDRSPTMTAANVLFENENNYQLNPLLGYRETTVWGLDFVTFYGDFTLRGEGAIFKSRTPILQLNLLKTSPSLYELQQDITYSQ
;
A
#
# COMPACT_ATOMS: atom_id res chain seq x y z
N MET A 1 -23.25 8.22 37.09
CA MET A 1 -22.16 7.25 36.88
C MET A 1 -22.58 5.77 37.00
N LYS A 2 -23.41 5.37 37.96
CA LYS A 2 -23.81 3.93 38.11
C LYS A 2 -24.62 3.37 36.92
N LYS A 3 -25.47 4.18 36.22
CA LYS A 3 -26.26 3.70 35.08
C LYS A 3 -25.43 3.45 33.80
N LEU A 4 -24.32 4.18 33.61
CA LEU A 4 -23.43 4.00 32.46
C LEU A 4 -22.60 2.70 32.59
N THR A 5 -22.20 2.36 33.83
CA THR A 5 -21.45 1.13 34.12
C THR A 5 -22.32 -0.13 33.90
N ILE A 6 -23.63 -0.06 34.21
CA ILE A 6 -24.56 -1.18 33.99
C ILE A 6 -24.81 -1.38 32.46
N LEU A 7 -24.93 -0.30 31.69
CA LEU A 7 -25.08 -0.40 30.23
C LEU A 7 -23.83 -0.99 29.57
N LEU A 8 -22.65 -0.63 30.01
CA LEU A 8 -21.38 -1.19 29.54
C LEU A 8 -21.25 -2.68 29.89
N ALA A 9 -21.67 -3.08 31.09
CA ALA A 9 -21.63 -4.48 31.52
C ALA A 9 -22.63 -5.36 30.75
N ILE A 10 -23.81 -4.83 30.39
CA ILE A 10 -24.81 -5.57 29.57
C ILE A 10 -24.31 -5.70 28.11
N SER A 11 -23.65 -4.67 27.55
CA SER A 11 -23.07 -4.75 26.22
C SER A 11 -21.90 -5.76 26.11
N LEU A 12 -21.13 -5.90 27.17
CA LEU A 12 -20.03 -6.88 27.23
C LEU A 12 -20.52 -8.33 27.27
N SER A 13 -21.72 -8.60 27.80
CA SER A 13 -22.28 -9.96 27.87
C SER A 13 -22.75 -10.52 26.52
N THR A 14 -22.94 -9.68 25.51
CA THR A 14 -23.36 -10.07 24.16
C THR A 14 -22.24 -9.91 23.11
N ALA A 15 -21.06 -9.47 23.55
CA ALA A 15 -19.95 -9.20 22.68
C ALA A 15 -19.04 -10.43 22.55
N GLN A 16 -18.60 -10.69 21.34
CA GLN A 16 -17.61 -11.71 21.07
C GLN A 16 -16.22 -11.08 20.90
N ILE A 17 -15.26 -11.56 21.70
CA ILE A 17 -13.85 -11.18 21.58
C ILE A 17 -13.12 -12.29 20.84
N ASN A 18 -12.47 -11.93 19.74
CA ASN A 18 -11.61 -12.80 18.96
C ASN A 18 -10.17 -12.30 19.08
N TYR A 19 -9.25 -13.18 19.37
CA TYR A 19 -7.84 -12.84 19.40
C TYR A 19 -6.99 -13.96 18.81
N SER A 20 -5.91 -13.57 18.18
CA SER A 20 -4.89 -14.47 17.68
C SER A 20 -3.53 -13.77 17.71
N GLY A 21 -2.47 -14.55 17.72
CA GLY A 21 -1.13 -13.99 17.71
C GLY A 21 -0.12 -14.99 17.17
N GLU A 22 0.99 -14.45 16.69
CA GLU A 22 2.14 -15.20 16.19
C GLU A 22 3.40 -14.63 16.81
N LEU A 23 4.29 -15.54 17.26
CA LEU A 23 5.66 -15.22 17.64
C LEU A 23 6.60 -15.91 16.65
N ALA A 24 7.39 -15.14 15.91
CA ALA A 24 8.30 -15.64 14.90
C ALA A 24 9.72 -15.12 15.15
N ALA A 25 10.60 -15.98 15.64
CA ALA A 25 12.03 -15.69 15.65
C ALA A 25 12.61 -15.95 14.25
N LYS A 26 13.44 -15.02 13.74
CA LYS A 26 14.11 -15.16 12.45
C LYS A 26 15.61 -14.99 12.57
N TYR A 27 16.30 -15.85 11.86
CA TYR A 27 17.72 -15.75 11.63
C TYR A 27 18.00 -16.02 10.16
N MET A 28 18.69 -15.11 9.50
CA MET A 28 18.97 -15.20 8.07
C MET A 28 20.45 -15.04 7.81
N ASN A 29 21.00 -15.90 6.95
CA ASN A 29 22.37 -15.84 6.47
C ASN A 29 22.43 -15.84 4.94
N ARG A 30 23.41 -15.16 4.41
CA ARG A 30 23.79 -15.33 2.99
C ARG A 30 24.35 -16.72 2.76
N ILE A 31 23.96 -17.33 1.66
CA ILE A 31 24.46 -18.66 1.29
C ILE A 31 25.92 -18.56 0.83
N SER A 32 26.30 -17.46 0.18
CA SER A 32 27.62 -17.28 -0.46
C SER A 32 28.78 -17.19 0.52
N ASP A 33 28.62 -16.42 1.60
CA ASP A 33 29.70 -16.11 2.55
C ASP A 33 29.34 -16.38 4.01
N LYS A 34 28.14 -16.93 4.26
CA LYS A 34 27.61 -17.22 5.59
C LYS A 34 27.43 -15.98 6.48
N SER A 35 27.56 -14.78 5.96
CA SER A 35 27.32 -13.55 6.71
C SER A 35 25.86 -13.45 7.17
N GLU A 36 25.66 -12.91 8.36
CA GLU A 36 24.32 -12.66 8.91
C GLU A 36 23.65 -11.53 8.12
N ILE A 37 22.38 -11.73 7.78
CA ILE A 37 21.51 -10.71 7.20
C ILE A 37 20.73 -10.05 8.33
N ASN A 38 21.06 -8.81 8.64
CA ASN A 38 20.51 -8.06 9.75
C ASN A 38 19.44 -7.06 9.31
N LEU A 39 18.30 -7.58 8.86
CA LEU A 39 17.13 -6.77 8.51
C LEU A 39 16.06 -6.84 9.61
N PRO A 40 15.23 -5.78 9.75
CA PRO A 40 14.09 -5.83 10.66
C PRO A 40 13.06 -6.87 10.20
N TYR A 41 12.42 -7.52 11.17
CA TYR A 41 11.36 -8.49 10.90
C TYR A 41 10.25 -8.40 11.95
N ARG A 42 9.03 -8.77 11.57
CA ARG A 42 7.91 -8.86 12.53
C ARG A 42 8.12 -10.06 13.42
N MET A 43 8.56 -9.79 14.65
CA MET A 43 8.80 -10.79 15.65
C MET A 43 7.49 -11.23 16.34
N ILE A 44 6.61 -10.27 16.59
CA ILE A 44 5.31 -10.52 17.20
C ILE A 44 4.25 -9.92 16.27
N SER A 45 3.16 -10.68 16.07
CA SER A 45 1.93 -10.19 15.46
C SER A 45 0.76 -10.51 16.36
N PHE A 46 -0.16 -9.59 16.54
CA PHE A 46 -1.32 -9.73 17.39
C PHE A 46 -2.56 -9.15 16.72
N ASN A 47 -3.62 -9.96 16.65
CA ASN A 47 -4.92 -9.58 16.13
C ASN A 47 -5.91 -9.56 17.29
N LEU A 48 -6.70 -8.50 17.39
CA LEU A 48 -7.77 -8.36 18.35
C LEU A 48 -9.02 -7.89 17.63
N GLY A 49 -10.08 -8.68 17.71
CA GLY A 49 -11.40 -8.38 17.20
C GLY A 49 -12.43 -8.32 18.33
N TYR A 50 -13.36 -7.38 18.21
CA TYR A 50 -14.49 -7.24 19.10
C TYR A 50 -15.75 -7.04 18.27
N THR A 51 -16.70 -7.99 18.38
CA THR A 51 -17.95 -8.00 17.63
C THR A 51 -19.13 -7.70 18.55
N LEU A 52 -19.95 -6.72 18.17
CA LEU A 52 -21.19 -6.35 18.85
C LEU A 52 -22.31 -6.18 17.82
N GLY A 53 -23.12 -7.20 17.65
CA GLY A 53 -24.20 -7.21 16.65
C GLY A 53 -23.65 -7.03 15.22
N ALA A 54 -24.03 -5.93 14.57
CA ALA A 54 -23.56 -5.61 13.21
C ALA A 54 -22.28 -4.73 13.19
N ILE A 55 -21.62 -4.54 14.32
CA ILE A 55 -20.44 -3.70 14.45
C ILE A 55 -19.24 -4.57 14.86
N ASP A 56 -18.14 -4.42 14.14
CA ASP A 56 -16.84 -4.99 14.49
C ASP A 56 -15.81 -3.87 14.73
N ILE A 57 -14.97 -4.07 15.73
CA ILE A 57 -13.73 -3.32 15.92
C ILE A 57 -12.59 -4.30 15.71
N ASN A 58 -11.69 -4.00 14.81
CA ASN A 58 -10.54 -4.85 14.51
C ASN A 58 -9.23 -4.09 14.64
N THR A 59 -8.22 -4.78 15.23
CA THR A 59 -6.87 -4.24 15.37
C THR A 59 -5.86 -5.32 15.04
N VAL A 60 -4.94 -5.01 14.13
CA VAL A 60 -3.79 -5.84 13.78
C VAL A 60 -2.53 -5.05 14.11
N SER A 61 -1.78 -5.54 15.07
CA SER A 61 -0.56 -4.87 15.54
C SER A 61 0.59 -5.86 15.68
N GLY A 62 1.79 -5.36 15.92
CA GLY A 62 2.95 -6.20 16.12
C GLY A 62 4.16 -5.45 16.63
N ILE A 63 5.23 -6.20 16.80
CA ILE A 63 6.56 -5.69 17.12
C ILE A 63 7.50 -6.10 15.99
N GLU A 64 8.08 -5.10 15.37
CA GLU A 64 9.21 -5.27 14.46
C GLU A 64 10.49 -5.24 15.27
N TYR A 65 11.39 -6.19 15.03
CA TYR A 65 12.63 -6.36 15.76
C TYR A 65 13.81 -6.48 14.80
N ARG A 66 14.96 -5.91 15.20
CA ARG A 66 16.27 -6.03 14.55
C ARG A 66 17.27 -6.57 15.55
N ASN A 67 18.13 -7.48 15.11
CA ASN A 67 19.11 -8.11 16.01
C ASN A 67 20.30 -7.20 16.38
N LYS A 68 20.80 -6.39 15.41
CA LYS A 68 22.04 -5.60 15.57
C LYS A 68 21.91 -4.21 14.93
N PRO A 69 21.91 -3.07 15.69
CA PRO A 69 21.71 -3.08 17.15
C PRO A 69 20.36 -3.68 17.50
N ALA A 70 20.20 -4.19 18.72
CA ALA A 70 18.93 -4.72 19.20
C ALA A 70 17.93 -3.57 19.32
N GLU A 71 16.98 -3.51 18.40
CA GLU A 71 15.98 -2.47 18.32
C GLU A 71 14.60 -3.07 18.11
N SER A 72 13.60 -2.49 18.74
CA SER A 72 12.21 -2.88 18.54
C SER A 72 11.34 -1.66 18.29
N SER A 73 10.37 -1.80 17.39
CA SER A 73 9.37 -0.78 17.10
C SER A 73 7.98 -1.38 17.09
N TYR A 74 7.00 -0.61 17.59
CA TYR A 74 5.60 -0.97 17.51
C TYR A 74 5.07 -0.71 16.12
N LEU A 75 4.33 -1.67 15.56
CA LEU A 75 3.74 -1.61 14.24
C LEU A 75 2.23 -1.77 14.33
N LEU A 76 1.48 -0.69 14.12
CA LEU A 76 0.03 -0.75 13.93
C LEU A 76 -0.23 -0.96 12.44
N ARG A 77 -0.67 -2.16 12.06
CA ARG A 77 -0.96 -2.50 10.66
C ARG A 77 -2.37 -2.11 10.26
N GLU A 78 -3.35 -2.47 11.11
CA GLU A 78 -4.75 -2.13 10.92
C GLU A 78 -5.39 -1.75 12.24
N ALA A 79 -6.33 -0.81 12.19
CA ALA A 79 -7.22 -0.46 13.29
C ALA A 79 -8.45 0.22 12.71
N TYR A 80 -9.57 -0.50 12.64
CA TYR A 80 -10.78 0.02 12.02
C TYR A 80 -12.04 -0.44 12.74
N LEU A 81 -13.10 0.33 12.54
CA LEU A 81 -14.47 -0.02 12.87
C LEU A 81 -15.17 -0.43 11.58
N ALA A 82 -15.87 -1.56 11.62
CA ALA A 82 -16.72 -2.05 10.55
C ALA A 82 -18.19 -2.09 10.99
N TYR A 83 -19.08 -1.77 10.07
CA TYR A 83 -20.52 -1.90 10.21
C TYR A 83 -21.09 -2.70 9.05
N TYR A 84 -21.91 -3.69 9.35
CA TYR A 84 -22.47 -4.64 8.38
C TYR A 84 -24.00 -4.47 8.29
N PRO A 85 -24.50 -3.48 7.53
CA PRO A 85 -25.92 -3.39 7.21
C PRO A 85 -26.33 -4.51 6.25
N GLN A 86 -27.65 -4.77 6.12
CA GLN A 86 -28.16 -5.81 5.23
C GLN A 86 -27.77 -5.66 3.75
N TRP A 87 -27.45 -4.44 3.31
CA TRP A 87 -27.08 -4.14 1.93
C TRP A 87 -25.58 -4.19 1.66
N GLY A 88 -24.74 -4.38 2.69
CA GLY A 88 -23.29 -4.35 2.44
C GLY A 88 -22.42 -4.23 3.66
N GLU A 89 -21.33 -3.48 3.52
CA GLU A 89 -20.27 -3.29 4.50
C GLU A 89 -19.77 -1.86 4.45
N MET A 90 -19.47 -1.27 5.60
CA MET A 90 -18.80 0.03 5.73
C MET A 90 -17.66 -0.10 6.73
N LYS A 91 -16.49 0.44 6.40
CA LYS A 91 -15.34 0.47 7.31
C LYS A 91 -14.72 1.85 7.38
N ILE A 92 -14.21 2.22 8.55
CA ILE A 92 -13.47 3.45 8.78
C ILE A 92 -12.29 3.19 9.71
N GLY A 93 -11.12 3.68 9.35
CA GLY A 93 -9.90 3.55 10.13
C GLY A 93 -8.71 3.15 9.27
N LYS A 94 -7.65 2.64 9.91
CA LYS A 94 -6.45 2.15 9.24
C LYS A 94 -6.70 0.76 8.68
N GLN A 95 -6.67 0.61 7.34
CA GLN A 95 -7.07 -0.61 6.64
C GLN A 95 -6.04 -1.01 5.58
N ILE A 96 -5.94 -2.32 5.34
CA ILE A 96 -5.25 -2.89 4.19
C ILE A 96 -6.31 -3.38 3.23
N HIS A 97 -6.31 -2.84 2.01
CA HIS A 97 -7.17 -3.26 0.92
C HIS A 97 -6.44 -4.27 0.04
N ALA A 98 -7.15 -5.26 -0.47
CA ALA A 98 -6.60 -6.29 -1.36
C ALA A 98 -7.44 -6.32 -2.64
N TRP A 99 -6.97 -5.62 -3.67
CA TRP A 99 -7.56 -5.69 -5.00
C TRP A 99 -6.71 -6.58 -5.92
N GLY A 100 -7.33 -7.08 -6.99
CA GLY A 100 -6.70 -8.01 -7.90
C GLY A 100 -6.95 -9.48 -7.54
N SER A 101 -6.49 -10.36 -8.40
CA SER A 101 -6.74 -11.80 -8.33
C SER A 101 -5.48 -12.65 -8.38
N VAL A 102 -4.32 -12.08 -8.72
CA VAL A 102 -3.06 -12.83 -8.81
C VAL A 102 -2.16 -12.59 -7.59
N ASP A 103 -1.29 -13.56 -7.34
CA ASP A 103 -0.26 -13.46 -6.32
C ASP A 103 1.01 -12.83 -6.93
N GLY A 104 1.65 -11.94 -6.20
CA GLY A 104 2.91 -11.33 -6.63
C GLY A 104 2.77 -9.91 -7.18
N ASN A 105 2.87 -9.70 -8.46
CA ASN A 105 2.72 -8.39 -9.07
C ASN A 105 1.26 -8.15 -9.45
N ASN A 106 0.59 -7.26 -8.71
CA ASN A 106 -0.84 -6.96 -8.86
C ASN A 106 -1.01 -5.53 -9.39
N PRO A 107 -1.09 -5.33 -10.71
CA PRO A 107 -1.23 -3.99 -11.30
C PRO A 107 -2.54 -3.30 -10.92
N THR A 108 -3.57 -4.05 -10.51
CA THR A 108 -4.86 -3.47 -10.07
C THR A 108 -4.87 -3.03 -8.62
N ASP A 109 -3.84 -3.38 -7.83
CA ASP A 109 -3.79 -3.17 -6.39
C ASP A 109 -2.99 -1.91 -6.01
N ASN A 110 -3.62 -0.76 -6.07
CA ASN A 110 -2.98 0.56 -5.92
C ASN A 110 -3.37 1.32 -4.65
N LEU A 111 -4.25 0.76 -3.80
CA LEU A 111 -4.79 1.48 -2.63
C LEU A 111 -3.80 1.62 -1.48
N ASN A 112 -2.97 0.61 -1.25
CA ASN A 112 -2.03 0.58 -0.14
C ASN A 112 -0.58 0.71 -0.59
N PRO A 113 0.28 1.40 0.18
CA PRO A 113 1.71 1.34 -0.03
C PRO A 113 2.28 -0.03 0.33
N TYR A 114 3.43 -0.35 -0.26
CA TYR A 114 4.19 -1.55 0.04
C TYR A 114 5.30 -1.27 1.06
N ASP A 115 5.51 -2.24 1.94
CA ASP A 115 6.68 -2.31 2.82
C ASP A 115 7.70 -3.25 2.18
N TYR A 116 8.72 -2.69 1.57
CA TYR A 116 9.74 -3.44 0.84
C TYR A 116 10.64 -4.28 1.74
N TYR A 117 10.69 -4.04 3.04
CA TYR A 117 11.32 -4.98 3.98
C TYR A 117 10.63 -6.36 3.97
N TYR A 118 9.35 -6.39 3.58
CA TYR A 118 8.53 -7.59 3.49
C TYR A 118 8.14 -7.97 2.06
N LEU A 119 8.94 -7.56 1.07
CA LEU A 119 8.67 -7.78 -0.36
C LEU A 119 8.37 -9.24 -0.70
N PHE A 120 9.03 -10.18 -0.03
CA PHE A 120 8.84 -11.62 -0.23
C PHE A 120 7.66 -12.23 0.54
N LYS A 121 6.93 -11.44 1.34
CA LYS A 121 5.67 -11.86 1.92
C LYS A 121 4.58 -11.84 0.84
N VAL A 122 3.66 -12.80 0.88
CA VAL A 122 2.53 -12.85 -0.04
C VAL A 122 1.37 -11.96 0.45
N GLY A 123 0.58 -11.46 -0.49
CA GLY A 123 -0.66 -10.73 -0.24
C GLY A 123 -0.49 -9.50 0.67
N GLU A 124 -1.37 -9.40 1.65
CA GLU A 124 -1.42 -8.29 2.61
C GLU A 124 -0.19 -8.19 3.52
N GLY A 125 0.60 -9.27 3.62
CA GLY A 125 1.79 -9.33 4.46
C GLY A 125 2.85 -8.28 4.15
N ARG A 126 2.89 -7.78 2.91
CA ARG A 126 3.83 -6.76 2.41
C ARG A 126 3.24 -5.36 2.31
N LYS A 127 1.97 -5.14 2.72
CA LYS A 127 1.30 -3.85 2.62
C LYS A 127 1.35 -3.07 3.92
N ILE A 128 1.27 -1.77 3.79
CA ILE A 128 1.09 -0.81 4.88
C ILE A 128 -0.37 -0.37 4.89
N GLY A 129 -1.02 -0.45 6.05
CA GLY A 129 -2.39 0.03 6.20
C GLY A 129 -2.46 1.56 6.04
N VAL A 130 -3.49 2.04 5.37
CA VAL A 130 -3.79 3.48 5.21
C VAL A 130 -5.09 3.83 5.93
N PHE A 131 -5.17 5.05 6.46
CA PHE A 131 -6.43 5.55 6.96
C PHE A 131 -7.39 5.75 5.80
N SER A 132 -8.55 5.10 5.85
CA SER A 132 -9.52 5.10 4.77
C SER A 132 -10.95 4.96 5.29
N PHE A 133 -11.90 5.40 4.47
CA PHE A 133 -13.29 5.01 4.53
C PHE A 133 -13.57 4.12 3.33
N SER A 134 -14.15 2.94 3.58
CA SER A 134 -14.59 2.04 2.52
C SER A 134 -16.05 1.64 2.69
N THR A 135 -16.72 1.44 1.58
CA THR A 135 -18.07 0.86 1.54
C THR A 135 -18.15 -0.16 0.42
N LYS A 136 -18.81 -1.27 0.70
CA LYS A 136 -19.10 -2.33 -0.26
C LYS A 136 -20.60 -2.60 -0.28
N ILE A 137 -21.21 -2.46 -1.44
CA ILE A 137 -22.64 -2.65 -1.66
C ILE A 137 -22.83 -3.97 -2.41
N TYR A 138 -23.68 -4.85 -1.87
CA TYR A 138 -24.02 -6.14 -2.48
C TYR A 138 -25.34 -6.03 -3.26
N PHE A 139 -25.34 -6.53 -4.50
CA PHE A 139 -26.53 -6.59 -5.34
C PHE A 139 -26.52 -7.87 -6.19
N GLY A 140 -27.44 -8.76 -5.89
CA GLY A 140 -27.41 -10.12 -6.43
C GLY A 140 -26.11 -10.82 -6.05
N ASN A 141 -25.39 -11.35 -7.04
CA ASN A 141 -24.10 -12.01 -6.84
C ASN A 141 -22.91 -11.03 -7.06
N SER A 142 -23.19 -9.76 -7.29
CA SER A 142 -22.18 -8.75 -7.57
C SER A 142 -21.97 -7.82 -6.37
N ASN A 143 -20.85 -7.14 -6.34
CA ASN A 143 -20.60 -6.07 -5.38
C ASN A 143 -19.87 -4.89 -6.01
N LEU A 144 -20.15 -3.71 -5.47
CA LEU A 144 -19.43 -2.46 -5.77
C LEU A 144 -18.77 -1.98 -4.51
N GLU A 145 -17.46 -1.86 -4.55
CA GLU A 145 -16.64 -1.27 -3.48
C GLU A 145 -16.20 0.15 -3.85
N ALA A 146 -16.30 1.07 -2.91
CA ALA A 146 -15.75 2.40 -2.99
C ALA A 146 -14.81 2.64 -1.81
N VAL A 147 -13.64 3.22 -2.06
CA VAL A 147 -12.62 3.52 -1.05
C VAL A 147 -12.17 4.96 -1.19
N ILE A 148 -12.11 5.66 -0.06
CA ILE A 148 -11.58 7.03 0.05
C ILE A 148 -10.40 7.00 1.01
N ILE A 149 -9.27 7.57 0.57
CA ILE A 149 -8.03 7.69 1.34
C ILE A 149 -7.70 9.18 1.41
N PRO A 150 -7.94 9.85 2.56
CA PRO A 150 -7.76 11.30 2.67
C PRO A 150 -6.29 11.74 2.74
N LYS A 151 -5.38 10.83 3.11
CA LYS A 151 -3.97 11.14 3.28
C LYS A 151 -3.10 10.17 2.51
N TYR A 152 -2.19 10.72 1.71
CA TYR A 152 -1.18 9.96 0.99
C TYR A 152 -0.14 9.35 1.93
N GLU A 153 0.24 8.09 1.68
CA GLU A 153 1.37 7.43 2.31
C GLU A 153 2.25 6.78 1.23
N LYS A 154 3.57 6.98 1.34
CA LYS A 154 4.57 6.43 0.40
C LYS A 154 4.93 4.98 0.74
N ASN A 155 5.50 4.27 -0.21
CA ASN A 155 6.14 2.98 0.04
C ASN A 155 7.29 3.13 1.06
N ARG A 156 7.49 2.09 1.88
CA ARG A 156 8.64 2.01 2.78
C ARG A 156 9.75 1.22 2.10
N PHE A 157 10.81 1.92 1.70
CA PHE A 157 11.98 1.30 1.08
C PHE A 157 13.10 1.08 2.11
N PRO A 158 13.92 0.03 1.95
CA PRO A 158 15.05 -0.26 2.82
C PRO A 158 16.28 0.58 2.45
N TYR A 159 16.14 1.91 2.47
CA TYR A 159 17.25 2.83 2.22
C TYR A 159 18.36 2.67 3.25
N GLY A 160 19.61 2.67 2.79
CA GLY A 160 20.78 2.52 3.65
C GLY A 160 21.03 1.11 4.19
N GLU A 161 20.19 0.14 3.86
CA GLU A 161 20.30 -1.24 4.32
C GLU A 161 21.29 -2.02 3.46
N LYS A 162 22.48 -2.26 4.02
CA LYS A 162 23.58 -2.97 3.32
C LYS A 162 23.23 -4.44 3.03
N ASP A 163 22.35 -5.02 3.82
CA ASP A 163 21.98 -6.42 3.73
C ASP A 163 20.77 -6.67 2.83
N PHE A 164 20.11 -5.61 2.35
CA PHE A 164 18.98 -5.74 1.45
C PHE A 164 19.45 -5.99 0.01
N PRO A 165 18.89 -6.99 -0.72
CA PRO A 165 19.37 -7.37 -2.06
C PRO A 165 19.32 -6.26 -3.12
N LEU A 166 18.35 -5.35 -2.98
CA LEU A 166 18.15 -4.19 -3.86
C LEU A 166 18.52 -2.91 -3.11
N SER A 167 19.80 -2.80 -2.74
CA SER A 167 20.25 -1.69 -1.92
C SER A 167 20.19 -0.35 -2.66
N SER A 168 19.47 0.60 -2.08
CA SER A 168 19.66 2.02 -2.38
C SER A 168 20.44 2.63 -1.23
N PRO A 169 21.63 3.24 -1.48
CA PRO A 169 22.52 3.65 -0.40
C PRO A 169 21.93 4.77 0.49
N VAL A 170 21.10 5.63 -0.06
CA VAL A 170 20.54 6.80 0.64
C VAL A 170 19.09 7.01 0.25
N GLU A 171 18.27 7.48 1.19
CA GLU A 171 16.92 7.94 0.86
C GLU A 171 17.02 9.17 -0.06
N PRO A 172 16.37 9.14 -1.23
CA PRO A 172 16.43 10.24 -2.17
C PRO A 172 15.71 11.46 -1.62
N GLN A 173 16.28 12.64 -1.88
CA GLN A 173 15.60 13.89 -1.60
C GLN A 173 14.43 14.07 -2.57
N ILE A 174 13.25 14.37 -2.03
CA ILE A 174 12.05 14.63 -2.80
C ILE A 174 11.89 16.14 -3.00
N GLU A 175 12.12 16.61 -4.20
CA GLU A 175 11.95 18.02 -4.57
C GLU A 175 10.47 18.35 -4.83
N TYR A 176 9.69 17.36 -5.26
CA TYR A 176 8.30 17.52 -5.66
C TYR A 176 7.39 16.61 -4.84
N PRO A 177 7.01 17.05 -3.63
CA PRO A 177 6.08 16.29 -2.79
C PRO A 177 4.68 16.26 -3.39
N VAL A 178 3.88 15.32 -2.93
CA VAL A 178 2.47 15.19 -3.32
C VAL A 178 1.73 16.48 -2.94
N LYS A 179 1.04 17.09 -3.93
CA LYS A 179 0.23 18.30 -3.72
C LYS A 179 -1.19 17.99 -3.26
N ASN A 180 -1.78 16.96 -3.86
CA ASN A 180 -3.11 16.48 -3.51
C ASN A 180 -2.99 15.08 -2.91
N GLU A 181 -3.15 14.99 -1.61
CA GLU A 181 -3.05 13.74 -0.87
C GLU A 181 -4.30 12.87 -0.97
N PHE A 182 -5.43 13.46 -1.39
CA PHE A 182 -6.71 12.76 -1.48
C PHE A 182 -6.71 11.75 -2.64
N GLN A 183 -7.08 10.52 -2.31
CA GLN A 183 -7.12 9.41 -3.25
C GLN A 183 -8.42 8.64 -3.12
N PHE A 184 -8.87 8.03 -4.19
CA PHE A 184 -10.07 7.20 -4.17
C PHE A 184 -9.99 6.06 -5.19
N GLY A 185 -10.78 5.04 -4.94
CA GLY A 185 -10.93 3.92 -5.84
C GLY A 185 -12.34 3.35 -5.84
N PHE A 186 -12.71 2.74 -6.97
CA PHE A 186 -13.95 1.98 -7.13
C PHE A 186 -13.61 0.63 -7.75
N ARG A 187 -14.27 -0.42 -7.29
CA ARG A 187 -14.15 -1.77 -7.86
C ARG A 187 -15.50 -2.44 -7.93
N LEU A 188 -15.87 -2.89 -9.12
CA LEU A 188 -17.01 -3.77 -9.37
C LEU A 188 -16.52 -5.20 -9.47
N GLN A 189 -17.10 -6.11 -8.72
CA GLN A 189 -16.88 -7.54 -8.86
C GLN A 189 -18.20 -8.21 -9.23
N THR A 190 -18.16 -9.06 -10.24
CA THR A 190 -19.35 -9.74 -10.75
C THR A 190 -19.01 -11.13 -11.29
N PRO A 191 -19.79 -12.17 -10.99
CA PRO A 191 -19.63 -13.45 -11.63
C PRO A 191 -20.11 -13.38 -13.09
N MET A 192 -19.41 -14.07 -13.97
CA MET A 192 -19.75 -14.21 -15.38
C MET A 192 -19.52 -15.67 -15.82
N GLY A 193 -20.57 -16.47 -15.76
CA GLY A 193 -20.48 -17.92 -15.94
C GLY A 193 -19.69 -18.57 -14.81
N GLU A 194 -18.62 -19.29 -15.14
CA GLU A 194 -17.70 -19.94 -14.20
C GLU A 194 -16.54 -19.02 -13.78
N SER A 195 -16.59 -17.76 -14.17
CA SER A 195 -15.53 -16.77 -13.91
C SER A 195 -16.01 -15.67 -13.01
N ASP A 196 -15.14 -15.19 -12.15
CA ASP A 196 -15.31 -13.93 -11.41
C ASP A 196 -14.52 -12.84 -12.10
N LEU A 197 -15.16 -11.72 -12.42
CA LEU A 197 -14.55 -10.55 -13.04
C LEU A 197 -14.48 -9.39 -12.06
N GLY A 198 -13.35 -8.68 -12.06
CA GLY A 198 -13.15 -7.43 -11.36
C GLY A 198 -12.83 -6.30 -12.33
N LEU A 199 -13.55 -5.19 -12.21
CA LEU A 199 -13.26 -3.94 -12.90
C LEU A 199 -12.93 -2.89 -11.86
N SER A 200 -11.81 -2.18 -12.01
CA SER A 200 -11.39 -1.20 -11.03
C SER A 200 -10.93 0.11 -11.65
N ILE A 201 -11.09 1.18 -10.90
CA ILE A 201 -10.49 2.47 -11.16
C ILE A 201 -9.90 3.01 -9.86
N PHE A 202 -8.67 3.50 -9.93
CA PHE A 202 -7.99 4.20 -8.84
C PHE A 202 -7.53 5.57 -9.34
N LYS A 203 -7.68 6.58 -8.50
CA LYS A 203 -7.07 7.90 -8.72
C LYS A 203 -6.36 8.35 -7.45
N GLY A 204 -5.08 8.67 -7.61
CA GLY A 204 -4.22 9.05 -6.49
C GLY A 204 -2.84 9.43 -6.98
N ASN A 205 -1.83 9.00 -6.25
CA ASN A 205 -0.43 9.29 -6.54
C ASN A 205 0.39 8.00 -6.56
N ASP A 206 1.43 7.99 -7.38
CA ASP A 206 2.44 6.93 -7.35
C ASP A 206 3.05 6.85 -5.95
N ARG A 207 3.34 5.64 -5.50
CA ARG A 207 3.86 5.43 -4.14
C ARG A 207 5.38 5.29 -4.09
N SER A 208 6.00 5.21 -5.26
CA SER A 208 7.45 5.22 -5.45
C SER A 208 7.88 6.53 -6.06
N PRO A 209 8.98 7.14 -5.59
CA PRO A 209 9.51 8.34 -6.21
C PRO A 209 10.02 8.04 -7.62
N THR A 210 9.74 8.94 -8.53
CA THR A 210 10.18 8.89 -9.91
C THR A 210 10.96 10.13 -10.27
N MET A 211 11.90 10.03 -11.19
CA MET A 211 12.58 11.21 -11.73
C MET A 211 11.58 12.03 -12.55
N THR A 212 11.30 13.24 -12.12
CA THR A 212 10.35 14.17 -12.74
C THR A 212 11.03 15.26 -13.51
N ALA A 213 12.28 15.61 -13.14
CA ALA A 213 13.11 16.57 -13.81
C ALA A 213 14.59 16.29 -13.51
N ALA A 214 15.50 17.04 -14.11
CA ALA A 214 16.92 16.98 -13.82
C ALA A 214 17.58 18.34 -13.96
N ASN A 215 18.47 18.68 -13.05
CA ASN A 215 19.40 19.78 -13.21
C ASN A 215 20.64 19.30 -13.94
N VAL A 216 20.99 19.96 -15.03
CA VAL A 216 22.20 19.68 -15.79
C VAL A 216 23.19 20.81 -15.60
N LEU A 217 24.33 20.51 -14.99
CA LEU A 217 25.44 21.44 -14.76
C LEU A 217 26.52 21.12 -15.78
N PHE A 218 26.82 22.05 -16.68
CA PHE A 218 27.95 21.92 -17.60
C PHE A 218 29.21 22.49 -16.96
N GLU A 219 30.21 21.65 -16.76
CA GLU A 219 31.54 22.08 -16.32
C GLU A 219 32.37 22.60 -17.51
N ASN A 220 32.18 21.97 -18.69
CA ASN A 220 32.72 22.37 -19.98
C ASN A 220 31.91 21.67 -21.11
N GLU A 221 32.25 21.90 -22.40
CA GLU A 221 31.51 21.39 -23.55
C GLU A 221 31.34 19.85 -23.57
N ASN A 222 32.22 19.10 -22.91
CA ASN A 222 32.24 17.64 -22.92
C ASN A 222 31.96 17.01 -21.54
N ASN A 223 31.77 17.81 -20.51
CA ASN A 223 31.60 17.32 -19.14
C ASN A 223 30.40 17.98 -18.46
N TYR A 224 29.47 17.17 -17.99
CA TYR A 224 28.27 17.63 -17.30
C TYR A 224 27.95 16.76 -16.10
N GLN A 225 27.35 17.37 -15.09
CA GLN A 225 26.76 16.68 -13.95
C GLN A 225 25.24 16.69 -14.09
N LEU A 226 24.63 15.52 -13.91
CA LEU A 226 23.19 15.34 -13.94
C LEU A 226 22.68 15.10 -12.50
N ASN A 227 21.93 16.05 -11.96
CA ASN A 227 21.30 15.92 -10.65
C ASN A 227 19.80 15.63 -10.84
N PRO A 228 19.34 14.39 -10.64
CA PRO A 228 17.94 14.03 -10.81
C PRO A 228 17.09 14.67 -9.71
N LEU A 229 15.93 15.20 -10.11
CA LEU A 229 14.92 15.73 -9.21
C LEU A 229 13.78 14.75 -9.14
N LEU A 230 13.48 14.26 -7.93
CA LEU A 230 12.49 13.22 -7.70
C LEU A 230 11.18 13.79 -7.17
N GLY A 231 10.10 13.12 -7.51
CA GLY A 231 8.77 13.46 -7.05
C GLY A 231 7.79 12.31 -7.21
N TYR A 232 6.56 12.55 -6.81
CA TYR A 232 5.46 11.61 -6.97
C TYR A 232 4.49 12.12 -8.03
N ARG A 233 4.11 11.26 -8.97
CA ARG A 233 3.19 11.59 -10.05
C ARG A 233 1.75 11.36 -9.62
N GLU A 234 0.85 12.24 -10.05
CA GLU A 234 -0.57 11.91 -10.04
C GLU A 234 -0.83 10.76 -11.02
N THR A 235 -1.58 9.76 -10.59
CA THR A 235 -1.87 8.60 -11.42
C THR A 235 -3.35 8.24 -11.40
N THR A 236 -3.85 7.80 -12.55
CA THR A 236 -5.16 7.16 -12.69
C THR A 236 -4.93 5.78 -13.28
N VAL A 237 -5.50 4.77 -12.65
CA VAL A 237 -5.34 3.36 -13.04
C VAL A 237 -6.70 2.78 -13.35
N TRP A 238 -6.83 2.13 -14.50
CA TRP A 238 -7.97 1.30 -14.86
C TRP A 238 -7.51 -0.14 -14.85
N GLY A 239 -8.17 -0.98 -14.09
CA GLY A 239 -7.81 -2.37 -13.90
C GLY A 239 -8.91 -3.34 -14.28
N LEU A 240 -8.49 -4.49 -14.79
CA LEU A 240 -9.31 -5.67 -15.05
C LEU A 240 -8.64 -6.85 -14.40
N ASP A 241 -9.38 -7.65 -13.65
CA ASP A 241 -8.91 -8.92 -13.11
C ASP A 241 -9.97 -10.01 -13.29
N PHE A 242 -9.54 -11.26 -13.33
CA PHE A 242 -10.42 -12.38 -13.41
C PHE A 242 -9.87 -13.63 -12.71
N VAL A 243 -10.78 -14.44 -12.24
CA VAL A 243 -10.53 -15.81 -11.77
C VAL A 243 -11.50 -16.73 -12.47
N THR A 244 -11.02 -17.82 -13.05
CA THR A 244 -11.89 -18.82 -13.68
C THR A 244 -11.41 -20.24 -13.37
N PHE A 245 -12.33 -21.19 -13.44
CA PHE A 245 -12.03 -22.60 -13.25
C PHE A 245 -12.12 -23.33 -14.59
N TYR A 246 -11.15 -24.16 -14.86
CA TYR A 246 -11.13 -25.05 -16.02
C TYR A 246 -10.72 -26.46 -15.58
N GLY A 247 -11.71 -27.31 -15.38
CA GLY A 247 -11.52 -28.61 -14.74
C GLY A 247 -10.96 -28.44 -13.33
N ASP A 248 -9.82 -29.08 -13.07
CA ASP A 248 -9.11 -28.99 -11.77
C ASP A 248 -8.19 -27.76 -11.66
N PHE A 249 -8.10 -26.92 -12.69
CA PHE A 249 -7.21 -25.78 -12.74
C PHE A 249 -7.95 -24.49 -12.37
N THR A 250 -7.29 -23.65 -11.57
CA THR A 250 -7.70 -22.26 -11.33
C THR A 250 -6.83 -21.36 -12.16
N LEU A 251 -7.41 -20.62 -13.09
CA LEU A 251 -6.74 -19.61 -13.90
C LEU A 251 -7.03 -18.23 -13.32
N ARG A 252 -5.99 -17.44 -13.15
CA ARG A 252 -6.08 -16.05 -12.66
C ARG A 252 -5.31 -15.14 -13.58
N GLY A 253 -5.85 -13.96 -13.83
CA GLY A 253 -5.17 -12.97 -14.63
C GLY A 253 -5.61 -11.57 -14.26
N GLU A 254 -4.73 -10.62 -14.45
CA GLU A 254 -5.07 -9.21 -14.31
C GLU A 254 -4.19 -8.34 -15.19
N GLY A 255 -4.71 -7.15 -15.50
CA GLY A 255 -4.01 -6.13 -16.26
C GLY A 255 -4.53 -4.75 -15.89
N ALA A 256 -3.68 -3.75 -16.08
CA ALA A 256 -4.06 -2.37 -15.82
C ALA A 256 -3.43 -1.40 -16.83
N ILE A 257 -4.13 -0.29 -17.05
CA ILE A 257 -3.65 0.86 -17.81
C ILE A 257 -3.44 2.00 -16.84
N PHE A 258 -2.23 2.54 -16.83
CA PHE A 258 -1.82 3.66 -16.01
C PHE A 258 -1.72 4.92 -16.85
N LYS A 259 -2.31 5.99 -16.35
CA LYS A 259 -2.09 7.33 -16.87
C LYS A 259 -1.53 8.19 -15.77
N SER A 260 -0.24 8.47 -15.84
CA SER A 260 0.48 9.24 -14.83
C SER A 260 0.84 10.63 -15.37
N ARG A 261 0.68 11.63 -14.52
CA ARG A 261 0.96 13.02 -14.82
C ARG A 261 2.04 13.56 -13.89
N THR A 262 3.08 14.13 -14.46
CA THR A 262 4.09 14.86 -13.70
C THR A 262 3.52 16.21 -13.24
N PRO A 263 3.64 16.58 -11.95
CA PRO A 263 3.23 17.90 -11.52
C PRO A 263 4.03 18.97 -12.26
N ILE A 264 3.31 19.89 -12.93
CA ILE A 264 3.93 21.01 -13.62
C ILE A 264 4.55 21.95 -12.58
N LEU A 265 5.83 22.22 -12.71
CA LEU A 265 6.51 23.22 -11.92
C LEU A 265 6.68 24.50 -12.75
N GLN A 266 6.21 25.59 -12.17
CA GLN A 266 6.67 26.90 -12.58
C GLN A 266 8.11 27.09 -12.05
N LEU A 267 9.07 26.93 -12.93
CA LEU A 267 10.46 27.18 -12.64
C LEU A 267 10.78 28.63 -12.86
N ASN A 268 11.16 29.30 -11.77
CA ASN A 268 11.90 30.54 -11.90
C ASN A 268 13.31 30.17 -12.39
N LEU A 269 13.54 30.34 -13.68
CA LEU A 269 14.86 30.24 -14.28
C LEU A 269 15.74 31.32 -13.65
N LEU A 270 16.49 30.98 -12.63
CA LEU A 270 17.59 31.81 -12.17
C LEU A 270 18.63 31.80 -13.28
N LYS A 271 18.95 33.00 -13.80
CA LYS A 271 19.79 33.24 -14.97
C LYS A 271 21.26 32.83 -14.86
N THR A 272 21.63 32.12 -13.82
CA THR A 272 23.00 31.66 -13.62
C THR A 272 23.00 30.16 -13.36
N SER A 273 22.98 29.40 -14.48
CA SER A 273 23.14 27.92 -14.55
C SER A 273 22.80 27.12 -13.26
N PRO A 274 21.99 26.10 -13.33
CA PRO A 274 21.93 25.05 -14.35
C PRO A 274 20.71 25.14 -15.26
N SER A 275 20.81 24.57 -16.46
CA SER A 275 19.66 24.35 -17.31
C SER A 275 18.80 23.22 -16.73
N LEU A 276 17.51 23.50 -16.49
CA LEU A 276 16.59 22.51 -16.01
C LEU A 276 15.84 21.90 -17.20
N TYR A 277 15.79 20.58 -17.24
CA TYR A 277 15.08 19.82 -18.26
C TYR A 277 13.92 19.05 -17.61
N GLU A 278 12.71 19.30 -18.08
CA GLU A 278 11.54 18.45 -17.77
C GLU A 278 11.66 17.15 -18.56
N LEU A 279 11.63 16.01 -17.83
CA LEU A 279 11.86 14.72 -18.46
C LEU A 279 10.62 14.14 -19.14
N GLN A 280 9.45 14.36 -18.63
CA GLN A 280 8.18 13.95 -19.25
C GLN A 280 6.98 14.46 -18.45
N GLN A 281 5.99 15.04 -19.13
CA GLN A 281 4.82 15.58 -18.43
C GLN A 281 3.73 14.52 -18.19
N ASP A 282 3.40 13.74 -19.20
CA ASP A 282 2.34 12.72 -19.14
C ASP A 282 2.86 11.38 -19.68
N ILE A 283 2.57 10.30 -18.96
CA ILE A 283 2.91 8.93 -19.38
C ILE A 283 1.66 8.07 -19.34
N THR A 284 1.43 7.28 -20.39
CA THR A 284 0.45 6.20 -20.40
C THR A 284 1.16 4.89 -20.68
N TYR A 285 0.94 3.89 -19.84
CA TYR A 285 1.51 2.56 -19.99
C TYR A 285 0.52 1.48 -19.53
N SER A 286 0.72 0.25 -20.03
CA SER A 286 -0.03 -0.94 -19.61
C SER A 286 0.88 -1.91 -18.85
N GLN A 287 0.29 -2.64 -17.92
CA GLN A 287 0.95 -3.67 -17.15
C GLN A 287 0.06 -4.92 -17.05
#